data_90db18d68de9197695ff01886412182b
#
_entry.id   90db18d68de9197695ff01886412182b
#
_cell.length_a   1.000
_cell.length_b   1.000
_cell.length_c   1.000
_cell.angle_alpha   90.00
_cell.angle_beta   90.00
_cell.angle_gamma   90.00
#
_symmetry.space_group_name_H-M   'P 1'
#
loop_
_entity.id
_entity.type
_entity.pdbx_description
1 polymer ?
#
loop_
_entity_poly.entity_id
_entity_poly.type
_entity_poly.pdbx_seq_one_letter_code
_entity_poly.pdbx_strand_id
1 'polypeptide(L)'
;MTGRLPDVGKLMRHFLIITNTYKDENGRLTGELAAYIRKKGGECDCFYSDGESKSEAAPALDKMDPATDCVMVLGGDGTLIRAASRLVDSRIPLIGVNLGTVGYLCELEESNVFDAVDRLMADDCMVEERMMLTGAGILGGVREEYGVALNDIVIHRTGELSVVSLIVYVNGEYLHTFRADGIIVSTPTGSTGYNMSAGGPIVDPKAQKIGRASCRERV
;
A
#
# COMPACT_ATOMS: atom_id res chain seq x y z
N MET A 1 -5.64 18.45 10.62
CA MET A 1 -4.58 18.20 11.63
C MET A 1 -3.27 18.06 10.87
N THR A 2 -2.41 19.07 10.97
CA THR A 2 -1.07 19.08 10.36
C THR A 2 -0.15 18.21 11.22
N GLY A 3 -0.05 16.94 10.88
CA GLY A 3 0.91 16.05 11.52
C GLY A 3 2.30 16.32 10.97
N ARG A 4 3.26 16.39 11.87
CA ARG A 4 4.69 16.53 11.60
C ARG A 4 5.14 15.37 10.72
N LEU A 5 5.82 15.68 9.60
CA LEU A 5 6.61 14.69 8.84
C LEU A 5 7.57 13.98 9.80
N PRO A 6 7.92 12.70 9.57
CA PRO A 6 9.00 12.08 10.31
C PRO A 6 10.22 13.01 10.22
N ASP A 7 10.90 13.19 11.35
CA ASP A 7 12.07 14.08 11.44
C ASP A 7 13.10 13.63 10.39
N VAL A 8 13.24 14.42 9.33
CA VAL A 8 14.32 14.25 8.35
C VAL A 8 15.62 14.47 9.13
N GLY A 9 16.45 13.41 9.24
CA GLY A 9 17.69 13.43 10.05
C GLY A 9 17.68 12.47 11.25
N LYS A 10 16.63 11.66 11.44
CA LYS A 10 16.64 10.60 12.44
C LYS A 10 17.21 9.33 11.82
N LEU A 11 18.36 8.87 12.30
CA LEU A 11 18.96 7.60 11.91
C LEU A 11 17.99 6.45 12.16
N MET A 12 17.68 5.67 11.12
CA MET A 12 16.83 4.48 11.25
C MET A 12 17.63 3.37 11.94
N ARG A 13 17.15 2.89 13.07
CA ARG A 13 17.79 1.86 13.88
C ARG A 13 16.87 0.71 14.23
N HIS A 14 15.56 0.95 14.28
CA HIS A 14 14.55 -0.04 14.61
C HIS A 14 13.75 -0.39 13.35
N PHE A 15 13.89 -1.60 12.89
CA PHE A 15 13.24 -2.09 11.67
C PHE A 15 12.18 -3.14 12.00
N LEU A 16 11.07 -3.10 11.28
CA LEU A 16 10.12 -4.21 11.21
C LEU A 16 10.16 -4.81 9.81
N ILE A 17 10.43 -6.10 9.69
CA ILE A 17 10.34 -6.83 8.43
C ILE A 17 9.00 -7.55 8.37
N ILE A 18 8.19 -7.23 7.36
CA ILE A 18 6.95 -7.95 7.04
C ILE A 18 7.21 -8.83 5.81
N THR A 19 7.10 -10.14 5.97
CA THR A 19 7.45 -11.10 4.92
C THR A 19 6.24 -11.90 4.45
N ASN A 20 6.10 -12.01 3.13
CA ASN A 20 5.20 -12.96 2.51
C ASN A 20 5.85 -14.36 2.49
N THR A 21 5.33 -15.27 3.30
CA THR A 21 5.88 -16.63 3.48
C THR A 21 5.90 -17.47 2.21
N TYR A 22 5.00 -17.20 1.25
CA TYR A 22 5.01 -17.92 -0.05
C TYR A 22 6.14 -17.48 -0.97
N LYS A 23 6.76 -16.33 -0.70
CA LYS A 23 7.82 -15.77 -1.57
C LYS A 23 9.21 -15.86 -0.95
N ASP A 24 9.32 -15.87 0.37
CA ASP A 24 10.57 -16.09 1.09
C ASP A 24 10.55 -17.48 1.73
N GLU A 25 10.95 -18.49 0.97
CA GLU A 25 10.95 -19.88 1.42
C GLU A 25 11.76 -20.05 2.71
N ASN A 26 11.10 -20.59 3.73
CA ASN A 26 11.66 -20.79 5.08
C ASN A 26 12.16 -19.50 5.77
N GLY A 27 11.79 -18.32 5.29
CA GLY A 27 12.22 -17.04 5.86
C GLY A 27 13.73 -16.80 5.71
N ARG A 28 14.36 -17.33 4.66
CA ARG A 28 15.82 -17.23 4.43
C ARG A 28 16.28 -15.80 4.37
N LEU A 29 15.74 -15.00 3.43
CA LEU A 29 16.16 -13.62 3.25
C LEU A 29 15.79 -12.77 4.46
N THR A 30 14.61 -13.00 5.06
CA THR A 30 14.19 -12.35 6.31
C THR A 30 15.19 -12.57 7.42
N GLY A 31 15.64 -13.81 7.62
CA GLY A 31 16.64 -14.16 8.64
C GLY A 31 17.99 -13.51 8.38
N GLU A 32 18.47 -13.53 7.14
CA GLU A 32 19.72 -12.90 6.71
C GLU A 32 19.70 -11.38 6.94
N LEU A 33 18.60 -10.71 6.55
CA LEU A 33 18.43 -9.26 6.75
C LEU A 33 18.36 -8.89 8.22
N ALA A 34 17.58 -9.61 9.01
CA ALA A 34 17.47 -9.36 10.44
C ALA A 34 18.83 -9.52 11.15
N ALA A 35 19.59 -10.55 10.79
CA ALA A 35 20.96 -10.77 11.30
C ALA A 35 21.90 -9.64 10.86
N TYR A 36 21.78 -9.18 9.61
CA TYR A 36 22.59 -8.07 9.07
C TYR A 36 22.32 -6.76 9.79
N ILE A 37 21.04 -6.39 9.97
CA ILE A 37 20.64 -5.18 10.69
C ILE A 37 21.20 -5.20 12.11
N ARG A 38 21.05 -6.32 12.83
CA ARG A 38 21.57 -6.48 14.20
C ARG A 38 23.10 -6.40 14.25
N LYS A 39 23.80 -6.98 13.29
CA LYS A 39 25.27 -6.89 13.16
C LYS A 39 25.73 -5.44 12.95
N LYS A 40 24.92 -4.60 12.29
CA LYS A 40 25.21 -3.18 12.07
C LYS A 40 24.79 -2.28 13.27
N GLY A 41 24.29 -2.89 14.35
CA GLY A 41 23.91 -2.18 15.60
C GLY A 41 22.48 -1.63 15.57
N GLY A 42 21.62 -2.14 14.68
CA GLY A 42 20.17 -1.88 14.67
C GLY A 42 19.40 -2.96 15.41
N GLU A 43 18.11 -2.72 15.60
CA GLU A 43 17.13 -3.67 16.12
C GLU A 43 16.18 -4.09 15.00
N CYS A 44 15.69 -5.32 15.04
CA CYS A 44 14.85 -5.84 13.97
C CYS A 44 13.85 -6.85 14.50
N ASP A 45 12.57 -6.56 14.28
CA ASP A 45 11.47 -7.47 14.46
C ASP A 45 11.04 -8.06 13.12
N CYS A 46 10.52 -9.30 13.14
CA CYS A 46 10.07 -9.98 11.94
C CYS A 46 8.62 -10.44 12.11
N PHE A 47 7.82 -10.18 11.10
CA PHE A 47 6.45 -10.64 11.00
C PHE A 47 6.25 -11.41 9.69
N TYR A 48 5.68 -12.62 9.80
CA TYR A 48 5.42 -13.50 8.68
C TYR A 48 3.93 -13.51 8.34
N SER A 49 3.58 -13.22 7.10
CA SER A 49 2.22 -13.17 6.59
C SER A 49 2.02 -14.21 5.49
N ASP A 50 0.99 -15.02 5.58
CA ASP A 50 0.58 -15.97 4.54
C ASP A 50 -0.05 -15.28 3.31
N GLY A 51 -0.30 -13.98 3.41
CA GLY A 51 -0.85 -13.18 2.29
C GLY A 51 -2.36 -13.35 2.07
N GLU A 52 -3.04 -14.31 2.70
CA GLU A 52 -4.45 -14.61 2.44
C GLU A 52 -5.40 -14.14 3.55
N SER A 53 -4.95 -14.15 4.80
CA SER A 53 -5.81 -13.80 5.92
C SER A 53 -5.96 -12.28 6.11
N LYS A 54 -7.19 -11.80 6.06
CA LYS A 54 -7.53 -10.41 6.43
C LYS A 54 -7.36 -10.15 7.94
N SER A 55 -7.30 -11.20 8.76
CA SER A 55 -7.32 -11.11 10.22
C SER A 55 -5.96 -11.31 10.90
N GLU A 56 -5.03 -12.06 10.30
CA GLU A 56 -3.81 -12.50 10.99
C GLU A 56 -2.71 -11.43 11.12
N ALA A 57 -2.69 -10.44 10.23
CA ALA A 57 -1.70 -9.36 10.35
C ALA A 57 -2.10 -8.24 11.33
N ALA A 58 -3.37 -8.16 11.74
CA ALA A 58 -3.81 -7.17 12.72
C ALA A 58 -3.11 -7.31 14.08
N PRO A 59 -2.99 -8.50 14.69
CA PRO A 59 -2.39 -8.64 16.02
C PRO A 59 -0.91 -8.29 16.09
N ALA A 60 -0.18 -8.38 14.97
CA ALA A 60 1.25 -8.07 14.95
C ALA A 60 1.54 -6.59 14.79
N LEU A 61 0.70 -5.87 14.07
CA LEU A 61 0.80 -4.42 13.94
C LEU A 61 0.37 -3.71 15.23
N ASP A 62 -0.61 -4.27 15.96
CA ASP A 62 -1.00 -3.81 17.28
C ASP A 62 0.10 -3.99 18.34
N LYS A 63 1.09 -4.88 18.06
CA LYS A 63 2.25 -5.15 18.91
C LYS A 63 3.55 -4.59 18.35
N MET A 64 3.49 -3.79 17.31
CA MET A 64 4.67 -3.15 16.74
C MET A 64 5.33 -2.27 17.78
N ASP A 65 6.67 -2.37 17.90
CA ASP A 65 7.43 -1.50 18.78
C ASP A 65 7.21 -0.03 18.39
N PRO A 66 6.76 0.83 19.31
CA PRO A 66 6.62 2.26 19.04
C PRO A 66 7.92 2.94 18.60
N ALA A 67 9.07 2.32 18.85
CA ALA A 67 10.37 2.79 18.40
C ALA A 67 10.69 2.43 16.94
N THR A 68 9.84 1.65 16.25
CA THR A 68 10.05 1.27 14.85
C THR A 68 10.22 2.51 13.95
N ASP A 69 11.36 2.61 13.27
CA ASP A 69 11.71 3.72 12.39
C ASP A 69 11.34 3.45 10.93
N CYS A 70 11.38 2.19 10.50
CA CYS A 70 11.12 1.79 9.12
C CYS A 70 10.51 0.39 9.04
N VAL A 71 9.59 0.20 8.10
CA VAL A 71 9.00 -1.10 7.78
C VAL A 71 9.50 -1.56 6.41
N MET A 72 10.20 -2.69 6.39
CA MET A 72 10.64 -3.36 5.16
C MET A 72 9.64 -4.46 4.79
N VAL A 73 9.09 -4.43 3.60
CA VAL A 73 8.07 -5.38 3.15
C VAL A 73 8.65 -6.29 2.08
N LEU A 74 8.89 -7.56 2.44
CA LEU A 74 9.41 -8.58 1.54
C LEU A 74 8.27 -9.32 0.86
N GLY A 75 8.13 -9.12 -0.47
CA GLY A 75 7.02 -9.74 -1.19
C GLY A 75 6.86 -9.22 -2.61
N GLY A 76 5.81 -8.53 -2.89
CA GLY A 76 5.49 -7.83 -4.12
C GLY A 76 4.52 -6.70 -3.82
N ASP A 77 4.08 -5.98 -4.86
CA ASP A 77 3.20 -4.81 -4.73
C ASP A 77 1.97 -5.09 -3.86
N GLY A 78 1.31 -6.23 -4.02
CA GLY A 78 0.15 -6.58 -3.22
C GLY A 78 0.44 -6.72 -1.71
N THR A 79 1.64 -7.19 -1.34
CA THR A 79 2.06 -7.26 0.07
C THR A 79 2.31 -5.86 0.62
N LEU A 80 2.98 -5.00 -0.16
CA LEU A 80 3.24 -3.61 0.21
C LEU A 80 1.95 -2.80 0.36
N ILE A 81 0.99 -2.94 -0.57
CA ILE A 81 -0.31 -2.28 -0.52
C ILE A 81 -1.06 -2.64 0.76
N ARG A 82 -1.09 -3.93 1.12
CA ARG A 82 -1.74 -4.40 2.37
C ARG A 82 -1.04 -3.85 3.61
N ALA A 83 0.28 -3.85 3.64
CA ALA A 83 1.04 -3.28 4.75
C ALA A 83 0.76 -1.77 4.89
N ALA A 84 0.80 -1.01 3.80
CA ALA A 84 0.53 0.42 3.78
C ALA A 84 -0.88 0.77 4.30
N SER A 85 -1.92 0.03 3.83
CA SER A 85 -3.29 0.26 4.27
C SER A 85 -3.50 0.01 5.76
N ARG A 86 -2.73 -0.88 6.37
CA ARG A 86 -2.81 -1.20 7.80
C ARG A 86 -1.98 -0.27 8.68
N LEU A 87 -0.90 0.27 8.13
CA LEU A 87 0.04 1.13 8.85
C LEU A 87 -0.22 2.62 8.66
N VAL A 88 -1.33 3.00 8.03
CA VAL A 88 -1.63 4.39 7.67
C VAL A 88 -1.56 5.35 8.86
N ASP A 89 -2.00 4.92 10.02
CA ASP A 89 -2.01 5.75 11.23
C ASP A 89 -0.64 5.86 11.91
N SER A 90 0.28 4.92 11.64
CA SER A 90 1.61 4.90 12.24
C SER A 90 2.54 5.97 11.68
N ARG A 91 2.34 6.37 10.41
CA ARG A 91 3.22 7.27 9.65
C ARG A 91 4.67 6.81 9.55
N ILE A 92 4.93 5.53 9.78
CA ILE A 92 6.26 4.94 9.63
C ILE A 92 6.51 4.72 8.14
N PRO A 93 7.68 5.13 7.60
CA PRO A 93 8.01 4.88 6.21
C PRO A 93 8.10 3.39 5.90
N LEU A 94 7.60 3.01 4.71
CA LEU A 94 7.65 1.66 4.20
C LEU A 94 8.55 1.59 2.97
N ILE A 95 9.30 0.48 2.84
CA ILE A 95 10.07 0.17 1.65
C ILE A 95 9.78 -1.26 1.20
N GLY A 96 9.50 -1.45 -0.09
CA GLY A 96 9.19 -2.75 -0.67
C GLY A 96 10.42 -3.43 -1.26
N VAL A 97 10.60 -4.71 -0.93
CA VAL A 97 11.60 -5.60 -1.52
C VAL A 97 10.87 -6.64 -2.37
N ASN A 98 11.10 -6.61 -3.68
CA ASN A 98 10.46 -7.51 -4.61
C ASN A 98 11.09 -8.91 -4.55
N LEU A 99 10.26 -9.91 -4.26
CA LEU A 99 10.61 -11.33 -4.26
C LEU A 99 9.86 -12.06 -5.39
N GLY A 100 10.02 -11.62 -6.62
CA GLY A 100 9.35 -12.25 -7.75
C GLY A 100 9.26 -11.36 -8.98
N THR A 101 8.09 -11.29 -9.62
CA THR A 101 7.89 -10.43 -10.80
C THR A 101 7.97 -8.97 -10.39
N VAL A 102 8.77 -8.19 -11.14
CA VAL A 102 8.92 -6.74 -10.94
C VAL A 102 7.56 -6.05 -11.02
N GLY A 103 7.26 -5.26 -10.01
CA GLY A 103 6.07 -4.41 -9.92
C GLY A 103 6.43 -2.94 -10.06
N TYR A 104 5.48 -2.07 -9.69
CA TYR A 104 5.64 -0.61 -9.76
C TYR A 104 5.95 0.03 -8.40
N LEU A 105 5.77 -0.71 -7.29
CA LEU A 105 5.86 -0.15 -5.93
C LEU A 105 7.07 -0.64 -5.15
N CYS A 106 7.51 -1.88 -5.38
CA CYS A 106 8.68 -2.42 -4.72
C CYS A 106 9.94 -1.97 -5.49
N GLU A 107 10.74 -1.11 -4.88
CA GLU A 107 11.93 -0.52 -5.51
C GLU A 107 13.20 -1.34 -5.31
N LEU A 108 13.21 -2.22 -4.31
CA LEU A 108 14.35 -3.07 -3.99
C LEU A 108 14.15 -4.49 -4.50
N GLU A 109 15.28 -5.14 -4.75
CA GLU A 109 15.41 -6.56 -5.05
C GLU A 109 16.36 -7.21 -4.05
N GLU A 110 16.38 -8.55 -4.02
CA GLU A 110 17.30 -9.31 -3.15
C GLU A 110 18.76 -8.91 -3.37
N SER A 111 19.13 -8.54 -4.61
CA SER A 111 20.49 -8.18 -5.00
C SER A 111 21.01 -6.88 -4.36
N ASN A 112 20.12 -5.94 -4.01
CA ASN A 112 20.49 -4.60 -3.54
C ASN A 112 19.95 -4.25 -2.14
N VAL A 113 19.22 -5.17 -1.50
CA VAL A 113 18.53 -4.88 -0.23
C VAL A 113 19.51 -4.62 0.93
N PHE A 114 20.68 -5.27 0.95
CA PHE A 114 21.67 -5.06 2.00
C PHE A 114 22.32 -3.68 1.92
N ASP A 115 22.63 -3.23 0.69
CA ASP A 115 23.14 -1.86 0.45
C ASP A 115 22.06 -0.83 0.82
N ALA A 116 20.79 -1.12 0.54
CA ALA A 116 19.70 -0.25 0.94
C ALA A 116 19.57 -0.13 2.47
N VAL A 117 19.77 -1.23 3.22
CA VAL A 117 19.81 -1.18 4.70
C VAL A 117 20.93 -0.26 5.18
N ASP A 118 22.13 -0.35 4.59
CA ASP A 118 23.25 0.51 4.96
C ASP A 118 22.92 2.00 4.71
N ARG A 119 22.28 2.31 3.59
CA ARG A 119 21.85 3.68 3.27
C ARG A 119 20.75 4.18 4.21
N LEU A 120 19.75 3.36 4.51
CA LEU A 120 18.69 3.69 5.47
C LEU A 120 19.28 3.98 6.87
N MET A 121 20.23 3.17 7.33
CA MET A 121 20.90 3.36 8.61
C MET A 121 21.82 4.58 8.63
N ALA A 122 22.26 5.05 7.45
CA ALA A 122 23.10 6.26 7.28
C ALA A 122 22.27 7.53 7.03
N ASP A 123 20.93 7.46 7.04
CA ASP A 123 20.00 8.56 6.66
C ASP A 123 20.21 9.04 5.21
N ASP A 124 20.74 8.15 4.35
CA ASP A 124 20.91 8.39 2.90
C ASP A 124 19.70 7.84 2.13
N CYS A 125 18.53 8.39 2.41
CA CYS A 125 17.29 8.03 1.75
C CYS A 125 16.35 9.24 1.62
N MET A 126 15.37 9.13 0.73
CA MET A 126 14.33 10.13 0.57
C MET A 126 12.96 9.49 0.82
N VAL A 127 12.19 10.06 1.74
CA VAL A 127 10.83 9.61 2.03
C VAL A 127 9.84 10.36 1.14
N GLU A 128 9.05 9.62 0.37
CA GLU A 128 7.97 10.18 -0.44
C GLU A 128 6.61 9.97 0.23
N GLU A 129 5.81 11.02 0.28
CA GLU A 129 4.41 10.91 0.71
C GLU A 129 3.53 10.42 -0.44
N ARG A 130 2.67 9.46 -0.14
CA ARG A 130 1.70 8.90 -1.08
C ARG A 130 0.27 9.21 -0.62
N MET A 131 -0.55 9.71 -1.55
CA MET A 131 -1.98 9.91 -1.32
C MET A 131 -2.67 8.55 -1.11
N MET A 132 -3.60 8.49 -0.15
CA MET A 132 -4.48 7.35 0.05
C MET A 132 -5.94 7.78 0.01
N LEU A 133 -6.85 6.85 -0.28
CA LEU A 133 -8.29 7.06 -0.31
C LEU A 133 -8.95 6.36 0.87
N THR A 134 -9.97 7.01 1.45
CA THR A 134 -10.92 6.37 2.36
C THR A 134 -12.27 6.22 1.68
N GLY A 135 -12.98 5.13 1.96
CA GLY A 135 -14.30 4.86 1.41
C GLY A 135 -15.31 4.63 2.52
N ALA A 136 -16.54 5.11 2.31
CA ALA A 136 -17.68 4.80 3.14
C ALA A 136 -18.91 4.58 2.28
N GLY A 137 -19.75 3.62 2.67
CA GLY A 137 -21.08 3.39 2.09
C GLY A 137 -22.18 3.84 3.02
N ILE A 138 -23.32 4.23 2.46
CA ILE A 138 -24.52 4.49 3.22
C ILE A 138 -25.63 3.61 2.63
N LEU A 139 -26.10 2.63 3.37
CA LEU A 139 -27.18 1.74 2.98
C LEU A 139 -28.29 1.78 4.03
N GLY A 140 -29.51 2.10 3.60
CA GLY A 140 -30.64 2.20 4.53
C GLY A 140 -30.44 3.25 5.64
N GLY A 141 -29.64 4.29 5.41
CA GLY A 141 -29.31 5.32 6.40
C GLY A 141 -28.17 4.92 7.37
N VAL A 142 -27.62 3.73 7.26
CA VAL A 142 -26.48 3.27 8.06
C VAL A 142 -25.19 3.53 7.28
N ARG A 143 -24.24 4.24 7.91
CA ARG A 143 -22.90 4.49 7.35
C ARG A 143 -21.95 3.36 7.75
N GLU A 144 -21.25 2.81 6.77
CA GLU A 144 -20.23 1.79 6.95
C GLU A 144 -18.91 2.28 6.34
N GLU A 145 -17.82 2.20 7.11
CA GLU A 145 -16.47 2.56 6.65
C GLU A 145 -15.79 1.34 6.04
N TYR A 146 -15.17 1.52 4.86
CA TYR A 146 -14.50 0.43 4.13
C TYR A 146 -12.97 0.46 4.24
N GLY A 147 -12.42 1.30 5.12
CA GLY A 147 -10.99 1.39 5.35
C GLY A 147 -10.26 2.31 4.37
N VAL A 148 -8.95 2.08 4.24
CA VAL A 148 -8.03 2.93 3.47
C VAL A 148 -7.41 2.16 2.31
N ALA A 149 -7.34 2.77 1.14
CA ALA A 149 -6.73 2.21 -0.06
C ALA A 149 -5.55 3.04 -0.53
N LEU A 150 -4.39 2.39 -0.75
CA LEU A 150 -3.23 3.00 -1.39
C LEU A 150 -3.44 3.17 -2.91
N ASN A 151 -4.09 2.21 -3.56
CA ASN A 151 -4.28 2.20 -5.01
C ASN A 151 -5.62 2.77 -5.42
N ASP A 152 -6.71 2.04 -5.16
CA ASP A 152 -8.03 2.38 -5.68
C ASP A 152 -9.16 1.83 -4.81
N ILE A 153 -10.33 2.44 -4.98
CA ILE A 153 -11.62 1.95 -4.48
C ILE A 153 -12.47 1.63 -5.68
N VAL A 154 -12.96 0.40 -5.76
CA VAL A 154 -13.76 -0.10 -6.85
C VAL A 154 -15.20 -0.31 -6.40
N ILE A 155 -16.14 0.30 -7.11
CA ILE A 155 -17.57 0.07 -6.94
C ILE A 155 -18.05 -0.66 -8.19
N HIS A 156 -18.49 -1.90 -8.04
CA HIS A 156 -18.94 -2.70 -9.17
C HIS A 156 -20.28 -3.38 -8.83
N ARG A 157 -21.00 -3.74 -9.90
CA ARG A 157 -22.23 -4.54 -9.77
C ARG A 157 -21.94 -5.91 -9.15
N THR A 158 -22.93 -6.43 -8.46
CA THR A 158 -22.95 -7.82 -7.98
C THR A 158 -24.14 -8.56 -8.63
N GLY A 159 -23.95 -9.82 -9.00
CA GLY A 159 -25.00 -10.64 -9.60
C GLY A 159 -25.01 -10.67 -11.12
N GLU A 160 -26.18 -10.84 -11.72
CA GLU A 160 -26.36 -11.07 -13.16
C GLU A 160 -25.89 -9.90 -14.03
N LEU A 161 -25.67 -10.19 -15.34
CA LEU A 161 -25.21 -9.26 -16.36
C LEU A 161 -26.19 -8.10 -16.59
N SER A 162 -26.16 -7.11 -15.72
CA SER A 162 -26.94 -5.87 -15.85
C SER A 162 -26.05 -4.65 -15.68
N VAL A 163 -26.15 -3.72 -16.62
CA VAL A 163 -25.45 -2.43 -16.50
C VAL A 163 -26.05 -1.62 -15.36
N VAL A 164 -25.23 -1.14 -14.44
CA VAL A 164 -25.67 -0.24 -13.37
C VAL A 164 -25.58 1.22 -13.79
N SER A 165 -26.45 2.05 -13.22
CA SER A 165 -26.44 3.49 -13.43
C SER A 165 -25.82 4.16 -12.19
N LEU A 166 -24.65 4.76 -12.35
CA LEU A 166 -23.88 5.40 -11.27
C LEU A 166 -23.92 6.91 -11.46
N ILE A 167 -24.58 7.62 -10.54
CA ILE A 167 -24.61 9.09 -10.53
C ILE A 167 -23.43 9.55 -9.69
N VAL A 168 -22.54 10.34 -10.29
CA VAL A 168 -21.31 10.80 -9.65
C VAL A 168 -21.37 12.29 -9.38
N TYR A 169 -21.05 12.65 -8.15
CA TYR A 169 -20.88 14.04 -7.70
C TYR A 169 -19.44 14.23 -7.22
N VAL A 170 -18.90 15.44 -7.43
CA VAL A 170 -17.59 15.85 -6.91
C VAL A 170 -17.81 17.13 -6.12
N ASN A 171 -17.42 17.11 -4.85
CA ASN A 171 -17.63 18.24 -3.92
C ASN A 171 -19.10 18.71 -3.85
N GLY A 172 -20.05 17.79 -3.99
CA GLY A 172 -21.48 18.08 -4.00
C GLY A 172 -22.07 18.51 -5.34
N GLU A 173 -21.25 18.75 -6.37
CA GLU A 173 -21.70 19.11 -7.71
C GLU A 173 -21.83 17.87 -8.60
N TYR A 174 -22.94 17.80 -9.35
CA TYR A 174 -23.18 16.71 -10.31
C TYR A 174 -22.14 16.72 -11.41
N LEU A 175 -21.45 15.60 -11.57
CA LEU A 175 -20.45 15.43 -12.63
C LEU A 175 -21.04 14.71 -13.84
N HIS A 176 -21.57 13.52 -13.66
CA HIS A 176 -22.09 12.68 -14.75
C HIS A 176 -22.83 11.45 -14.22
N THR A 177 -23.68 10.88 -15.09
CA THR A 177 -24.31 9.57 -14.86
C THR A 177 -23.67 8.54 -15.78
N PHE A 178 -22.96 7.57 -15.19
CA PHE A 178 -22.31 6.48 -15.94
C PHE A 178 -23.20 5.25 -16.00
N ARG A 179 -23.33 4.69 -17.19
CA ARG A 179 -23.91 3.34 -17.39
C ARG A 179 -22.74 2.40 -17.66
N ALA A 180 -22.38 1.59 -16.67
CA ALA A 180 -21.17 0.77 -16.70
C ALA A 180 -21.32 -0.44 -15.77
N ASP A 181 -20.36 -1.36 -15.79
CA ASP A 181 -20.26 -2.47 -14.82
C ASP A 181 -19.78 -2.00 -13.47
N GLY A 182 -19.10 -0.86 -13.42
CA GLY A 182 -18.58 -0.26 -12.21
C GLY A 182 -17.83 1.04 -12.44
N ILE A 183 -17.27 1.58 -11.37
CA ILE A 183 -16.40 2.75 -11.37
C ILE A 183 -15.18 2.48 -10.50
N ILE A 184 -14.03 2.95 -10.96
CA ILE A 184 -12.75 2.88 -10.24
C ILE A 184 -12.38 4.31 -9.86
N VAL A 185 -12.15 4.54 -8.57
CA VAL A 185 -11.61 5.79 -8.04
C VAL A 185 -10.19 5.50 -7.59
N SER A 186 -9.22 6.06 -8.28
CA SER A 186 -7.81 5.71 -8.11
C SER A 186 -6.99 6.87 -7.57
N THR A 187 -6.04 6.55 -6.69
CA THR A 187 -4.94 7.46 -6.33
C THR A 187 -3.96 7.59 -7.49
N PRO A 188 -3.04 8.55 -7.47
CA PRO A 188 -1.92 8.59 -8.41
C PRO A 188 -1.07 7.31 -8.38
N THR A 189 -0.81 6.75 -7.20
CA THR A 189 -0.09 5.48 -7.03
C THR A 189 -0.83 4.33 -7.71
N GLY A 190 -2.15 4.24 -7.55
CA GLY A 190 -2.99 3.22 -8.16
C GLY A 190 -3.25 3.40 -9.65
N SER A 191 -2.83 4.53 -10.24
CA SER A 191 -3.08 4.83 -11.65
C SER A 191 -2.45 3.80 -12.61
N THR A 192 -1.37 3.12 -12.19
CA THR A 192 -0.71 2.03 -12.93
C THR A 192 -1.29 0.64 -12.64
N GLY A 193 -2.26 0.52 -11.73
CA GLY A 193 -2.95 -0.71 -11.37
C GLY A 193 -4.23 -0.94 -12.19
N TYR A 194 -5.34 -1.21 -11.50
CA TYR A 194 -6.61 -1.51 -12.16
C TYR A 194 -7.13 -0.34 -13.01
N ASN A 195 -6.89 0.90 -12.60
CA ASN A 195 -7.20 2.09 -13.39
C ASN A 195 -6.60 2.03 -14.80
N MET A 196 -5.33 1.65 -14.95
CA MET A 196 -4.67 1.51 -16.26
C MET A 196 -5.32 0.40 -17.10
N SER A 197 -5.62 -0.75 -16.50
CA SER A 197 -6.28 -1.87 -17.15
C SER A 197 -7.69 -1.51 -17.66
N ALA A 198 -8.37 -0.60 -16.98
CA ALA A 198 -9.67 -0.06 -17.39
C ALA A 198 -9.58 1.11 -18.38
N GLY A 199 -8.37 1.45 -18.87
CA GLY A 199 -8.13 2.54 -19.83
C GLY A 199 -8.08 3.92 -19.21
N GLY A 200 -7.88 4.01 -17.89
CA GLY A 200 -7.66 5.28 -17.19
C GLY A 200 -6.24 5.83 -17.43
N PRO A 201 -6.03 7.14 -17.20
CA PRO A 201 -4.73 7.77 -17.38
C PRO A 201 -3.72 7.34 -16.31
N ILE A 202 -2.44 7.29 -16.67
CA ILE A 202 -1.34 7.19 -15.72
C ILE A 202 -1.10 8.59 -15.15
N VAL A 203 -0.94 8.68 -13.85
CA VAL A 203 -0.75 9.92 -13.11
C VAL A 203 0.55 9.83 -12.33
N ASP A 204 1.33 10.93 -12.33
CA ASP A 204 2.53 11.02 -11.50
C ASP A 204 2.20 10.71 -10.03
N PRO A 205 2.87 9.75 -9.39
CA PRO A 205 2.62 9.39 -8.00
C PRO A 205 2.68 10.56 -7.00
N LYS A 206 3.43 11.61 -7.33
CA LYS A 206 3.57 12.84 -6.51
C LYS A 206 2.39 13.82 -6.70
N ALA A 207 1.50 13.57 -7.66
CA ALA A 207 0.37 14.45 -7.90
C ALA A 207 -0.67 14.31 -6.77
N GLN A 208 -1.17 15.45 -6.29
CA GLN A 208 -2.26 15.49 -5.31
C GLN A 208 -3.62 15.54 -6.04
N LYS A 209 -3.92 14.51 -6.82
CA LYS A 209 -5.14 14.41 -7.64
C LYS A 209 -5.70 13.00 -7.58
N ILE A 210 -7.02 12.89 -7.66
CA ILE A 210 -7.72 11.61 -7.75
C ILE A 210 -8.03 11.33 -9.21
N GLY A 211 -7.60 10.16 -9.70
CA GLY A 211 -7.96 9.63 -11.00
C GLY A 211 -9.29 8.88 -10.97
N ARG A 212 -9.98 8.82 -12.12
CA ARG A 212 -11.21 8.06 -12.27
C ARG A 212 -11.24 7.35 -13.62
N ALA A 213 -11.57 6.08 -13.60
CA ALA A 213 -11.90 5.30 -14.78
C ALA A 213 -13.27 4.62 -14.62
N SER A 214 -14.03 4.48 -15.70
CA SER A 214 -15.24 3.67 -15.74
C SER A 214 -14.91 2.33 -16.37
N CYS A 215 -15.20 1.23 -15.68
CA CYS A 215 -15.05 -0.11 -16.23
C CYS A 215 -16.25 -0.41 -17.13
N ARG A 216 -16.01 -0.56 -18.44
CA ARG A 216 -16.96 -1.15 -19.40
C ARG A 216 -16.38 -2.48 -19.85
N GLU A 217 -17.16 -3.55 -19.65
CA GLU A 217 -16.87 -4.80 -20.33
C GLU A 217 -16.99 -4.58 -21.86
N ARG A 218 -15.90 -4.81 -22.59
CA ARG A 218 -15.97 -4.84 -24.04
C ARG A 218 -16.51 -6.22 -24.44
N VAL A 219 -17.75 -6.26 -24.80
CA VAL A 219 -18.33 -7.40 -25.51
C VAL A 219 -17.77 -7.45 -26.92
#